data_e53f4f54a7063c7b4e79f65f82051c35
#
_entry.id   e53f4f54a7063c7b4e79f65f82051c35
#
_cell.length_a   1.000
_cell.length_b   1.000
_cell.length_c   1.000
_cell.angle_alpha   90.00
_cell.angle_beta   90.00
_cell.angle_gamma   90.00
#
_symmetry.space_group_name_H-M   'P 1'
#
loop_
_entity.id
_entity.type
_entity.pdbx_description
1 polymer ?
#
loop_
_entity_poly.entity_id
_entity_poly.type
_entity_poly.pdbx_seq_one_letter_code
_entity_poly.pdbx_strand_id
1 'polypeptide(L)'
;MLHAVARKTPSRRRTVGADKGYDTKDFVEVVRAMNTSPHVTQNLQRPGGSAIDGRTSRHQGYALSQHARPRIEPAFGWLKAIGWLRKVKLRGLPKIDWLVVFASAAFNLRRLTTLMAAPA
;
A
#
# COMPACT_ATOMS: atom_id res chain seq x y z
N MET A 1 -7.94 8.59 -0.10
CA MET A 1 -8.06 7.15 -0.39
C MET A 1 -8.50 6.33 0.82
N LEU A 2 -7.78 6.31 1.95
CA LEU A 2 -8.12 5.52 3.14
C LEU A 2 -9.53 5.82 3.68
N HIS A 3 -9.95 7.08 3.75
CA HIS A 3 -11.31 7.46 4.18
C HIS A 3 -12.42 6.90 3.27
N ALA A 4 -12.19 6.83 1.96
CA ALA A 4 -13.17 6.29 1.01
C ALA A 4 -13.33 4.76 1.19
N VAL A 5 -12.23 4.05 1.44
CA VAL A 5 -12.24 2.62 1.72
C VAL A 5 -12.89 2.34 3.08
N ALA A 6 -12.65 3.16 4.10
CA ALA A 6 -13.26 3.02 5.43
C ALA A 6 -14.78 3.16 5.41
N ARG A 7 -15.33 4.02 4.56
CA ARG A 7 -16.80 4.19 4.42
C ARG A 7 -17.51 2.98 3.83
N LYS A 8 -16.85 2.19 2.96
CA LYS A 8 -17.48 1.03 2.28
C LYS A 8 -17.74 -0.17 3.19
N THR A 9 -16.95 -0.36 4.24
CA THR A 9 -17.10 -1.51 5.15
C THR A 9 -16.68 -1.11 6.59
N PRO A 10 -17.52 -0.40 7.33
CA PRO A 10 -17.15 0.19 8.62
C PRO A 10 -16.91 -0.83 9.76
N SER A 11 -17.52 -2.02 9.69
CA SER A 11 -17.50 -2.98 10.79
C SER A 11 -16.24 -3.87 10.85
N ARG A 12 -15.53 -4.03 9.76
CA ARG A 12 -14.34 -4.93 9.72
C ARG A 12 -13.04 -4.16 9.92
N ARG A 13 -12.26 -4.55 10.93
CA ARG A 13 -10.91 -4.05 11.12
C ARG A 13 -10.04 -4.40 9.92
N ARG A 14 -9.31 -3.44 9.39
CA ARG A 14 -8.45 -3.58 8.21
C ARG A 14 -7.00 -3.37 8.58
N THR A 15 -6.13 -3.70 7.65
CA THR A 15 -4.71 -3.37 7.73
C THR A 15 -4.34 -2.45 6.58
N VAL A 16 -3.43 -1.52 6.83
CA VAL A 16 -2.81 -0.69 5.81
C VAL A 16 -1.31 -0.84 5.88
N GLY A 17 -0.71 -1.29 4.78
CA GLY A 17 0.74 -1.29 4.60
C GLY A 17 1.18 0.08 4.09
N ALA A 18 2.22 0.64 4.70
CA ALA A 18 2.81 1.89 4.26
C ALA A 18 4.33 1.89 4.43
N ASP A 19 4.99 2.81 3.76
CA ASP A 19 6.42 2.96 3.77
C ASP A 19 6.97 3.43 5.12
N LYS A 20 8.24 3.17 5.37
CA LYS A 20 8.99 3.62 6.55
C LYS A 20 8.84 5.12 6.82
N GLY A 21 8.66 5.94 5.76
CA GLY A 21 8.41 7.38 5.89
C GLY A 21 7.12 7.72 6.63
N TYR A 22 6.12 6.82 6.64
CA TYR A 22 4.85 6.98 7.34
C TYR A 22 4.88 6.51 8.80
N ASP A 23 6.03 6.11 9.33
CA ASP A 23 6.20 5.78 10.73
C ASP A 23 6.25 7.06 11.58
N THR A 24 5.11 7.74 11.67
CA THR A 24 4.88 8.97 12.45
C THR A 24 3.72 8.78 13.40
N LYS A 25 3.77 9.45 14.56
CA LYS A 25 2.70 9.37 15.56
C LYS A 25 1.36 9.77 14.96
N ASP A 26 1.30 10.91 14.25
CA ASP A 26 0.09 11.43 13.64
C ASP A 26 -0.53 10.43 12.64
N PHE A 27 0.28 9.84 11.76
CA PHE A 27 -0.22 8.86 10.80
C PHE A 27 -0.77 7.61 11.49
N VAL A 28 -0.03 7.08 12.48
CA VAL A 28 -0.43 5.89 13.24
C VAL A 28 -1.74 6.13 14.00
N GLU A 29 -1.90 7.30 14.63
CA GLU A 29 -3.12 7.68 15.35
C GLU A 29 -4.31 7.82 14.41
N VAL A 30 -4.16 8.54 13.30
CA VAL A 30 -5.23 8.70 12.28
C VAL A 30 -5.67 7.36 11.72
N VAL A 31 -4.72 6.47 11.37
CA VAL A 31 -5.05 5.14 10.85
C VAL A 31 -5.79 4.29 11.88
N ARG A 32 -5.37 4.34 13.14
CA ARG A 32 -6.04 3.64 14.25
C ARG A 32 -7.44 4.17 14.50
N ALA A 33 -7.63 5.49 14.45
CA ALA A 33 -8.94 6.12 14.59
C ALA A 33 -9.93 5.67 13.50
N MET A 34 -9.43 5.28 12.31
CA MET A 34 -10.23 4.70 11.24
C MET A 34 -10.47 3.18 11.37
N ASN A 35 -10.35 2.60 12.55
CA ASN A 35 -10.45 1.15 12.81
C ASN A 35 -9.53 0.32 11.88
N THR A 36 -8.33 0.83 11.62
CA THR A 36 -7.35 0.22 10.71
C THR A 36 -6.02 -0.02 11.46
N SER A 37 -5.40 -1.18 11.24
CA SER A 37 -4.09 -1.49 11.81
C SER A 37 -2.98 -0.99 10.90
N PRO A 38 -2.07 -0.11 11.38
CA PRO A 38 -0.96 0.37 10.58
C PRO A 38 0.16 -0.67 10.53
N HIS A 39 0.39 -1.29 9.37
CA HIS A 39 1.51 -2.19 9.12
C HIS A 39 2.65 -1.43 8.43
N VAL A 40 3.13 -0.39 9.08
CA VAL A 40 4.25 0.45 8.62
C VAL A 40 5.57 -0.17 9.06
N THR A 41 6.58 -0.12 8.20
CA THR A 41 7.94 -0.55 8.59
C THR A 41 8.50 0.38 9.66
N GLN A 42 8.97 -0.19 10.77
CA GLN A 42 9.52 0.58 11.88
C GLN A 42 10.75 1.39 11.48
N ASN A 43 10.78 2.66 11.85
CA ASN A 43 11.93 3.54 11.71
C ASN A 43 12.67 3.70 13.03
N LEU A 44 13.54 2.75 13.34
CA LEU A 44 14.31 2.74 14.58
C LEU A 44 15.44 3.79 14.61
N GLN A 45 15.80 4.35 13.43
CA GLN A 45 16.86 5.37 13.34
C GLN A 45 16.34 6.80 13.57
N ARG A 46 15.03 6.97 13.72
CA ARG A 46 14.43 8.27 13.96
C ARG A 46 14.66 8.73 15.41
N PRO A 47 14.97 9.99 15.68
CA PRO A 47 14.95 10.55 17.03
C PRO A 47 13.57 10.29 17.68
N GLY A 48 13.56 9.62 18.84
CA GLY A 48 12.33 9.19 19.52
C GLY A 48 11.79 7.83 19.10
N GLY A 49 12.48 7.11 18.19
CA GLY A 49 12.13 5.74 17.80
C GLY A 49 10.92 5.63 16.88
N SER A 50 10.40 4.41 16.73
CA SER A 50 9.23 4.11 15.91
C SER A 50 7.92 4.43 16.61
N ALA A 51 6.93 4.94 15.90
CA ALA A 51 5.56 5.11 16.36
C ALA A 51 4.77 3.78 16.36
N ILE A 52 5.31 2.73 15.71
CA ILE A 52 4.73 1.39 15.73
C ILE A 52 5.15 0.67 17.00
N ASP A 53 4.19 0.46 17.86
CA ASP A 53 4.37 -0.21 19.16
C ASP A 53 4.10 -1.72 19.10
N GLY A 54 4.31 -2.41 20.23
CA GLY A 54 4.07 -3.84 20.39
C GLY A 54 2.63 -4.29 20.14
N ARG A 55 1.64 -3.38 20.19
CA ARG A 55 0.25 -3.69 19.83
C ARG A 55 0.11 -4.06 18.36
N THR A 56 1.01 -3.57 17.51
CA THR A 56 1.03 -3.89 16.08
C THR A 56 2.11 -4.92 15.75
N SER A 57 3.35 -4.73 16.22
CA SER A 57 4.50 -5.53 15.82
C SER A 57 4.46 -6.98 16.31
N ARG A 58 3.78 -7.27 17.44
CA ARG A 58 3.64 -8.64 17.97
C ARG A 58 2.68 -9.52 17.18
N HIS A 59 1.83 -8.95 16.33
CA HIS A 59 0.89 -9.74 15.56
C HIS A 59 1.56 -10.42 14.36
N GLN A 60 1.29 -11.71 14.17
CA GLN A 60 1.78 -12.46 13.02
C GLN A 60 1.42 -11.79 11.67
N GLY A 61 0.24 -11.16 11.59
CA GLY A 61 -0.16 -10.39 10.42
C GLY A 61 0.77 -9.24 10.06
N TYR A 62 1.42 -8.63 11.06
CA TYR A 62 2.44 -7.60 10.82
C TYR A 62 3.66 -8.19 10.12
N ALA A 63 4.21 -9.29 10.63
CA ALA A 63 5.35 -9.99 10.02
C ALA A 63 5.04 -10.44 8.59
N LEU A 64 3.85 -11.02 8.37
CA LEU A 64 3.38 -11.41 7.03
C LEU A 64 3.28 -10.20 6.08
N SER A 65 2.77 -9.07 6.56
CA SER A 65 2.69 -7.83 5.76
C SER A 65 4.08 -7.32 5.37
N GLN A 66 5.04 -7.32 6.28
CA GLN A 66 6.40 -6.90 5.98
C GLN A 66 7.07 -7.83 4.96
N HIS A 67 6.85 -9.14 5.07
CA HIS A 67 7.38 -10.12 4.12
C HIS A 67 6.72 -10.02 2.73
N ALA A 68 5.42 -9.71 2.67
CA ALA A 68 4.70 -9.58 1.41
C ALA A 68 4.98 -8.26 0.66
N ARG A 69 5.50 -7.26 1.35
CA ARG A 69 5.71 -5.90 0.85
C ARG A 69 6.57 -5.80 -0.41
N PRO A 70 7.73 -6.51 -0.53
CA PRO A 70 8.54 -6.46 -1.75
C PRO A 70 7.78 -6.91 -3.00
N ARG A 71 6.69 -7.66 -2.86
CA ARG A 71 5.86 -8.12 -4.00
C ARG A 71 5.11 -6.99 -4.70
N ILE A 72 4.99 -5.82 -4.06
CA ILE A 72 4.35 -4.62 -4.65
C ILE A 72 5.34 -3.84 -5.53
N GLU A 73 6.63 -3.91 -5.24
CA GLU A 73 7.67 -3.17 -5.96
C GLU A 73 7.70 -3.46 -7.47
N PRO A 74 7.59 -4.74 -7.92
CA PRO A 74 7.53 -5.03 -9.35
C PRO A 74 6.34 -4.37 -10.06
N ALA A 75 5.19 -4.23 -9.38
CA ALA A 75 4.03 -3.55 -9.94
C ALA A 75 4.32 -2.05 -10.18
N PHE A 76 4.90 -1.37 -9.20
CA PHE A 76 5.29 0.03 -9.36
C PHE A 76 6.41 0.22 -10.37
N GLY A 77 7.38 -0.69 -10.42
CA GLY A 77 8.43 -0.70 -11.44
C GLY A 77 7.84 -0.78 -12.85
N TRP A 78 6.91 -1.71 -13.07
CA TRP A 78 6.21 -1.86 -14.34
C TRP A 78 5.38 -0.63 -14.71
N LEU A 79 4.61 -0.09 -13.77
CA LEU A 79 3.79 1.11 -13.97
C LEU A 79 4.64 2.32 -14.36
N LYS A 80 5.83 2.46 -13.78
CA LYS A 80 6.76 3.54 -14.11
C LYS A 80 7.42 3.35 -15.48
N ALA A 81 7.81 2.11 -15.81
CA ALA A 81 8.58 1.82 -17.03
C ALA A 81 7.69 1.68 -18.26
N ILE A 82 6.62 0.90 -18.18
CA ILE A 82 5.76 0.51 -19.30
C ILE A 82 4.41 1.23 -19.25
N GLY A 83 3.86 1.45 -18.05
CA GLY A 83 2.58 2.14 -17.85
C GLY A 83 2.63 3.66 -18.01
N TRP A 84 3.74 4.22 -18.48
CA TRP A 84 3.96 5.66 -18.75
C TRP A 84 3.75 6.59 -17.55
N LEU A 85 3.67 6.07 -16.34
CA LEU A 85 3.46 6.87 -15.12
C LEU A 85 4.73 7.61 -14.65
N ARG A 86 5.88 7.37 -15.28
CA ARG A 86 7.14 8.06 -14.95
C ARG A 86 7.12 9.55 -15.33
N LYS A 87 6.51 9.89 -16.46
CA LYS A 87 6.32 11.27 -16.93
C LYS A 87 4.92 11.40 -17.50
N VAL A 88 3.96 11.71 -16.62
CA VAL A 88 2.59 11.93 -17.04
C VAL A 88 2.47 13.28 -17.72
N LYS A 89 2.06 13.28 -19.00
CA LYS A 89 1.81 14.52 -19.77
C LYS A 89 0.39 15.06 -19.59
N LEU A 90 -0.44 14.39 -18.80
CA LEU A 90 -1.82 14.79 -18.53
C LEU A 90 -1.87 15.83 -17.41
N ARG A 91 -2.74 16.82 -17.56
CA ARG A 91 -3.03 17.82 -16.54
C ARG A 91 -4.39 17.55 -15.90
N GLY A 92 -4.45 17.67 -14.56
CA GLY A 92 -5.64 17.51 -13.77
C GLY A 92 -5.75 16.12 -13.10
N LEU A 93 -6.13 16.10 -11.82
CA LEU A 93 -6.24 14.91 -11.00
C LEU A 93 -7.15 13.82 -11.60
N PRO A 94 -8.35 14.13 -12.16
CA PRO A 94 -9.22 13.09 -12.71
C PRO A 94 -8.59 12.29 -13.85
N LYS A 95 -7.83 12.96 -14.74
CA LYS A 95 -7.15 12.31 -15.87
C LYS A 95 -5.99 11.45 -15.40
N ILE A 96 -5.25 11.91 -14.38
CA ILE A 96 -4.16 11.17 -13.78
C ILE A 96 -4.70 9.94 -13.05
N ASP A 97 -5.77 10.08 -12.27
CA ASP A 97 -6.43 8.99 -11.57
C ASP A 97 -6.92 7.91 -12.54
N TRP A 98 -7.59 8.32 -13.62
CA TRP A 98 -8.00 7.42 -14.69
C TRP A 98 -6.82 6.64 -15.28
N LEU A 99 -5.71 7.32 -15.58
CA LEU A 99 -4.51 6.68 -16.14
C LEU A 99 -3.90 5.66 -15.18
N VAL A 100 -3.83 5.99 -13.88
CA VAL A 100 -3.32 5.08 -12.85
C VAL A 100 -4.21 3.84 -12.73
N VAL A 101 -5.51 4.01 -12.71
CA VAL A 101 -6.48 2.90 -12.66
C VAL A 101 -6.36 2.02 -13.89
N PHE A 102 -6.32 2.61 -15.08
CA PHE A 102 -6.17 1.87 -16.34
C PHE A 102 -4.86 1.09 -16.41
N ALA A 103 -3.73 1.73 -16.09
CA ALA A 103 -2.43 1.07 -16.07
C ALA A 103 -2.36 -0.06 -15.02
N SER A 104 -2.99 0.12 -13.87
CA SER A 104 -3.09 -0.91 -12.83
C SER A 104 -3.94 -2.11 -13.29
N ALA A 105 -5.04 -1.86 -13.98
CA ALA A 105 -5.88 -2.91 -14.57
C ALA A 105 -5.10 -3.72 -15.63
N ALA A 106 -4.37 -3.05 -16.51
CA ALA A 106 -3.52 -3.69 -17.53
C ALA A 106 -2.42 -4.55 -16.88
N PHE A 107 -1.79 -4.05 -15.83
CA PHE A 107 -0.81 -4.83 -15.05
C PHE A 107 -1.43 -6.09 -14.45
N ASN A 108 -2.61 -5.97 -13.84
CA ASN A 108 -3.31 -7.09 -13.22
C ASN A 108 -3.72 -8.15 -14.25
N LEU A 109 -4.22 -7.74 -15.41
CA LEU A 109 -4.55 -8.66 -16.50
C LEU A 109 -3.32 -9.44 -16.98
N ARG A 110 -2.19 -8.74 -17.21
CA ARG A 110 -0.94 -9.40 -17.57
C ARG A 110 -0.48 -10.39 -16.50
N ARG A 111 -0.61 -10.01 -15.21
CA ARG A 111 -0.24 -10.89 -14.11
C ARG A 111 -1.13 -12.12 -14.02
N LEU A 112 -2.43 -11.97 -14.28
CA LEU A 112 -3.36 -13.10 -14.32
C LEU A 112 -2.96 -14.14 -15.36
N THR A 113 -2.62 -13.71 -16.58
CA THR A 113 -2.16 -14.64 -17.63
C THR A 113 -0.92 -15.42 -17.20
N THR A 114 0.03 -14.75 -16.54
CA THR A 114 1.24 -15.40 -16.03
C THR A 114 0.92 -16.40 -14.90
N LEU A 115 0.00 -16.07 -14.01
CA LEU A 115 -0.40 -16.94 -12.90
C LEU A 115 -1.20 -18.16 -13.40
N MET A 116 -2.03 -17.98 -14.42
CA MET A 116 -2.80 -19.08 -15.04
C MET A 116 -1.92 -20.02 -15.87
N ALA A 117 -0.82 -19.52 -16.42
CA ALA A 117 0.15 -20.32 -17.19
C ALA A 117 1.19 -21.01 -16.30
N ALA A 118 1.30 -20.67 -15.01
CA ALA A 118 2.22 -21.33 -14.10
C ALA A 118 1.71 -22.76 -13.81
N PRO A 119 2.55 -23.80 -13.98
CA PRO A 119 2.19 -25.16 -13.60
C PRO A 119 1.91 -25.21 -12.09
N ALA A 120 0.92 -25.98 -11.73
CA ALA A 120 0.54 -26.22 -10.34
C ALA A 120 1.69 -26.85 -9.54
#